data_aee5fe47667e11e4c67c9c01a0fe999a
#
_entry.id   aee5fe47667e11e4c67c9c01a0fe999a
#
_cell.length_a   1.000
_cell.length_b   1.000
_cell.length_c   1.000
_cell.angle_alpha   90.00
_cell.angle_beta   90.00
_cell.angle_gamma   90.00
#
_symmetry.space_group_name_H-M   'P 1'
#
loop_
_entity.id
_entity.type
_entity.pdbx_description
1 polymer ?
#
loop_
_entity_poly.entity_id
_entity_poly.type
_entity_poly.pdbx_seq_one_letter_code
_entity_poly.pdbx_strand_id
1 'polypeptide(L)'
;MGSPYGTGEVGEVLGEDEYVCTLPTEVRKIASRDLAEDDATRSVALQHMRNFVTRNPAITKCRLDGNFLLRFLRMKKFRLQQSQELLVKYLMMRRDHPQWFTGLDVRDPHIDALIDTGYFFALPERDDSGRRVFLNVAGKMDPTRFNTSHQIRSMQVGCESLLEDEENQVRGFTYIFDEKDVGLAILTLWSPSDVAKVFSCCEKSIPMRHKEIHIVNLPTALHAIFEFAKTLLSDKIKNRFQIHSDEAKLRKSVPVRILPKEYGGTIPMAEMI
;
A
#
# COMPACT_ATOMS: atom_id res chain seq x y z
N MET A 1 1.79 -31.66 11.19
CA MET A 1 2.50 -30.39 10.89
C MET A 1 1.56 -29.52 10.09
N GLY A 2 1.14 -28.37 10.63
CA GLY A 2 0.21 -27.47 9.97
C GLY A 2 0.84 -26.84 8.73
N SER A 3 0.04 -26.60 7.68
CA SER A 3 0.46 -25.94 6.46
C SER A 3 1.10 -24.58 6.74
N PRO A 4 2.20 -24.21 6.09
CA PRO A 4 2.87 -22.92 6.29
C PRO A 4 2.07 -21.70 5.82
N TYR A 5 0.94 -21.87 5.11
CA TYR A 5 0.17 -20.78 4.50
C TYR A 5 -1.29 -20.67 5.00
N GLY A 6 -1.58 -21.15 6.18
CA GLY A 6 -2.87 -20.98 6.84
C GLY A 6 -3.74 -22.24 6.81
N THR A 7 -4.53 -22.39 7.87
CA THR A 7 -5.59 -23.40 8.00
C THR A 7 -6.89 -22.78 7.52
N GLY A 8 -7.26 -23.04 6.30
CA GLY A 8 -8.55 -22.67 5.74
C GLY A 8 -8.81 -23.54 4.53
N GLU A 9 -10.04 -23.98 4.39
CA GLU A 9 -10.50 -24.85 3.31
C GLU A 9 -9.89 -24.42 1.96
N VAL A 10 -9.58 -25.42 1.12
CA VAL A 10 -9.20 -25.21 -0.27
C VAL A 10 -10.29 -24.36 -0.88
N GLY A 11 -10.04 -23.04 -0.96
CA GLY A 11 -10.97 -22.14 -1.62
C GLY A 11 -11.18 -22.64 -3.04
N GLU A 12 -12.43 -22.73 -3.46
CA GLU A 12 -12.77 -22.96 -4.85
C GLU A 12 -11.78 -22.22 -5.74
N VAL A 13 -11.14 -22.96 -6.62
CA VAL A 13 -10.40 -22.41 -7.75
C VAL A 13 -11.46 -21.68 -8.55
N LEU A 14 -11.63 -20.38 -8.28
CA LEU A 14 -12.47 -19.51 -9.10
C LEU A 14 -11.90 -19.64 -10.50
N GLY A 15 -12.73 -20.05 -11.43
CA GLY A 15 -12.40 -20.52 -12.74
C GLY A 15 -11.29 -19.73 -13.42
N GLU A 16 -10.59 -20.34 -14.35
CA GLU A 16 -9.63 -19.70 -15.24
C GLU A 16 -10.37 -18.61 -16.03
N ASP A 17 -10.62 -17.46 -15.38
CA ASP A 17 -11.17 -16.31 -16.06
C ASP A 17 -10.14 -15.85 -17.08
N GLU A 18 -10.56 -15.88 -18.34
CA GLU A 18 -9.78 -15.27 -19.41
C GLU A 18 -9.63 -13.78 -19.08
N TYR A 19 -8.41 -13.40 -18.62
CA TYR A 19 -8.17 -12.03 -18.21
C TYR A 19 -8.30 -11.08 -19.42
N VAL A 20 -9.22 -10.14 -19.32
CA VAL A 20 -9.39 -9.05 -20.28
C VAL A 20 -8.78 -7.76 -19.73
N CYS A 21 -7.84 -7.19 -20.46
CA CYS A 21 -7.19 -5.94 -20.07
C CYS A 21 -8.13 -4.75 -20.21
N THR A 22 -8.50 -4.13 -19.11
CA THR A 22 -9.36 -2.94 -19.05
C THR A 22 -8.60 -1.62 -18.99
N LEU A 23 -7.27 -1.64 -18.98
CA LEU A 23 -6.44 -0.44 -18.88
C LEU A 23 -6.70 0.52 -20.06
N PRO A 24 -6.85 1.83 -19.83
CA PRO A 24 -6.87 2.84 -20.87
C PRO A 24 -5.62 2.82 -21.76
N THR A 25 -5.74 3.21 -23.00
CA THR A 25 -4.64 3.18 -23.99
C THR A 25 -3.36 3.85 -23.48
N GLU A 26 -3.49 5.01 -22.83
CA GLU A 26 -2.32 5.72 -22.29
C GLU A 26 -1.64 4.94 -21.14
N VAL A 27 -2.43 4.26 -20.31
CA VAL A 27 -1.89 3.44 -19.23
C VAL A 27 -1.22 2.18 -19.78
N ARG A 28 -1.76 1.58 -20.86
CA ARG A 28 -1.11 0.46 -21.57
C ARG A 28 0.26 0.86 -22.13
N LYS A 29 0.41 2.07 -22.69
CA LYS A 29 1.70 2.58 -23.16
C LYS A 29 2.71 2.69 -22.01
N ILE A 30 2.27 3.16 -20.83
CA ILE A 30 3.11 3.23 -19.63
C ILE A 30 3.49 1.82 -19.16
N ALA A 31 2.54 0.89 -19.13
CA ALA A 31 2.78 -0.50 -18.74
C ALA A 31 3.80 -1.17 -19.66
N SER A 32 3.67 -0.97 -20.97
CA SER A 32 4.61 -1.50 -21.96
C SER A 32 6.00 -0.89 -21.77
N ARG A 33 6.12 0.43 -21.70
CA ARG A 33 7.40 1.13 -21.58
C ARG A 33 8.13 0.85 -20.27
N ASP A 34 7.41 0.90 -19.14
CA ASP A 34 8.01 0.90 -17.79
C ASP A 34 8.06 -0.47 -17.15
N LEU A 35 7.18 -1.40 -17.58
CA LEU A 35 7.02 -2.72 -16.97
C LEU A 35 7.30 -3.87 -17.94
N ALA A 36 7.47 -3.60 -19.23
CA ALA A 36 7.55 -4.60 -20.29
C ALA A 36 6.26 -5.45 -20.39
N GLU A 37 5.09 -4.84 -20.15
CA GLU A 37 3.79 -5.48 -20.22
C GLU A 37 3.19 -5.30 -21.62
N ASP A 38 2.98 -6.41 -22.31
CA ASP A 38 2.14 -6.52 -23.50
C ASP A 38 1.17 -7.71 -23.36
N ASP A 39 0.29 -7.91 -24.32
CA ASP A 39 -0.75 -8.94 -24.21
C ASP A 39 -0.17 -10.35 -24.17
N ALA A 40 0.85 -10.63 -24.97
CA ALA A 40 1.52 -11.93 -25.01
C ALA A 40 2.28 -12.21 -23.73
N THR A 41 3.11 -11.26 -23.29
CA THR A 41 3.89 -11.34 -22.03
C THR A 41 2.95 -11.55 -20.83
N ARG A 42 1.83 -10.81 -20.80
CA ARG A 42 0.86 -10.89 -19.72
C ARG A 42 0.18 -12.26 -19.65
N SER A 43 -0.30 -12.78 -20.80
CA SER A 43 -0.95 -14.09 -20.88
C SER A 43 -0.03 -15.20 -20.38
N VAL A 44 1.20 -15.26 -20.91
CA VAL A 44 2.20 -16.26 -20.52
C VAL A 44 2.57 -16.14 -19.04
N ALA A 45 2.79 -14.93 -18.55
CA ALA A 45 3.18 -14.72 -17.14
C ALA A 45 2.06 -15.10 -16.16
N LEU A 46 0.79 -14.79 -16.48
CA LEU A 46 -0.35 -15.19 -15.66
C LEU A 46 -0.47 -16.71 -15.58
N GLN A 47 -0.33 -17.42 -16.70
CA GLN A 47 -0.34 -18.89 -16.72
C GLN A 47 0.79 -19.48 -15.86
N HIS A 48 2.00 -18.91 -15.94
CA HIS A 48 3.11 -19.33 -15.07
C HIS A 48 2.85 -19.07 -13.59
N MET A 49 2.24 -17.94 -13.22
CA MET A 49 1.88 -17.63 -11.84
C MET A 49 0.82 -18.61 -11.30
N ARG A 50 -0.23 -18.90 -12.09
CA ARG A 50 -1.26 -19.88 -11.74
C ARG A 50 -0.67 -21.26 -11.52
N ASN A 51 0.15 -21.74 -12.48
CA ASN A 51 0.85 -23.02 -12.37
C ASN A 51 1.77 -23.09 -11.14
N PHE A 52 2.47 -21.99 -10.82
CA PHE A 52 3.31 -21.93 -9.62
C PHE A 52 2.48 -22.11 -8.34
N VAL A 53 1.35 -21.41 -8.23
CA VAL A 53 0.48 -21.49 -7.05
C VAL A 53 -0.12 -22.89 -6.93
N THR A 54 -0.70 -23.44 -8.00
CA THR A 54 -1.38 -24.74 -7.97
C THR A 54 -0.44 -25.93 -7.74
N ARG A 55 0.82 -25.83 -8.18
CA ARG A 55 1.82 -26.89 -7.98
C ARG A 55 2.60 -26.75 -6.67
N ASN A 56 2.42 -25.67 -5.93
CA ASN A 56 3.14 -25.47 -4.67
C ASN A 56 2.28 -25.93 -3.47
N PRO A 57 2.55 -27.12 -2.88
CA PRO A 57 1.73 -27.66 -1.79
C PRO A 57 1.79 -26.81 -0.51
N ALA A 58 2.72 -25.90 -0.41
CA ALA A 58 2.82 -24.98 0.71
C ALA A 58 1.82 -23.80 0.60
N ILE A 59 1.23 -23.58 -0.58
CA ILE A 59 0.20 -22.56 -0.80
C ILE A 59 -1.17 -23.23 -0.77
N THR A 60 -1.87 -23.11 0.36
CA THR A 60 -3.18 -23.75 0.54
C THR A 60 -4.35 -22.85 0.17
N LYS A 61 -4.14 -21.50 0.17
CA LYS A 61 -5.17 -20.52 -0.19
C LYS A 61 -4.53 -19.32 -0.88
N CYS A 62 -4.94 -19.07 -2.12
CA CYS A 62 -4.48 -17.92 -2.90
C CYS A 62 -5.52 -17.59 -3.97
N ARG A 63 -5.76 -16.31 -4.24
CA ARG A 63 -6.52 -15.84 -5.39
C ARG A 63 -5.72 -16.14 -6.67
N LEU A 64 -6.42 -16.59 -7.74
CA LEU A 64 -5.82 -16.93 -9.04
C LEU A 64 -6.31 -16.02 -10.17
N ASP A 65 -7.21 -15.06 -9.87
CA ASP A 65 -7.67 -14.10 -10.86
C ASP A 65 -6.54 -13.21 -11.38
N GLY A 66 -6.67 -12.76 -12.63
CA GLY A 66 -5.62 -12.01 -13.31
C GLY A 66 -5.29 -10.70 -12.62
N ASN A 67 -6.29 -9.96 -12.13
CA ASN A 67 -6.08 -8.69 -11.44
C ASN A 67 -5.17 -8.86 -10.21
N PHE A 68 -5.45 -9.87 -9.38
CA PHE A 68 -4.64 -10.14 -8.20
C PHE A 68 -3.21 -10.54 -8.54
N LEU A 69 -3.02 -11.45 -9.49
CA LEU A 69 -1.66 -11.94 -9.86
C LEU A 69 -0.83 -10.86 -10.56
N LEU A 70 -1.48 -9.96 -11.32
CA LEU A 70 -0.81 -8.85 -12.00
C LEU A 70 -0.17 -7.85 -11.04
N ARG A 71 -0.67 -7.70 -9.81
CA ARG A 71 -0.03 -6.84 -8.79
C ARG A 71 1.43 -7.20 -8.58
N PHE A 72 1.72 -8.50 -8.49
CA PHE A 72 3.07 -9.04 -8.25
C PHE A 72 3.92 -8.95 -9.53
N LEU A 73 3.36 -9.27 -10.67
CA LEU A 73 4.02 -9.17 -11.97
C LEU A 73 4.41 -7.72 -12.27
N ARG A 74 3.48 -6.77 -12.16
CA ARG A 74 3.70 -5.34 -12.38
C ARG A 74 4.69 -4.75 -11.39
N MET A 75 4.63 -5.16 -10.11
CA MET A 75 5.59 -4.71 -9.09
C MET A 75 7.01 -5.14 -9.44
N LYS A 76 7.20 -6.33 -10.02
CA LYS A 76 8.50 -6.90 -10.40
C LYS A 76 8.83 -6.78 -11.89
N LYS A 77 8.04 -5.97 -12.64
CA LYS A 77 8.27 -5.72 -14.08
C LYS A 77 8.35 -7.04 -14.87
N PHE A 78 7.39 -7.91 -14.64
CA PHE A 78 7.25 -9.23 -15.26
C PHE A 78 8.47 -10.16 -15.12
N ARG A 79 9.34 -9.91 -14.14
CA ARG A 79 10.40 -10.85 -13.76
C ARG A 79 9.78 -11.98 -12.96
N LEU A 80 9.46 -13.08 -13.63
CA LEU A 80 8.59 -14.14 -13.13
C LEU A 80 9.02 -14.69 -11.77
N GLN A 81 10.29 -15.11 -11.64
CA GLN A 81 10.83 -15.65 -10.39
C GLN A 81 10.65 -14.65 -9.21
N GLN A 82 11.01 -13.38 -9.43
CA GLN A 82 10.88 -12.35 -8.39
C GLN A 82 9.41 -12.07 -8.04
N SER A 83 8.49 -12.24 -9.02
CA SER A 83 7.05 -12.08 -8.78
C SER A 83 6.49 -13.22 -7.94
N GLN A 84 6.92 -14.45 -8.18
CA GLN A 84 6.60 -15.63 -7.37
C GLN A 84 7.13 -15.49 -5.94
N GLU A 85 8.39 -15.08 -5.79
CA GLU A 85 8.98 -14.79 -4.47
C GLU A 85 8.21 -13.71 -3.70
N LEU A 86 7.76 -12.65 -4.39
CA LEU A 86 6.96 -11.59 -3.77
C LEU A 86 5.59 -12.10 -3.34
N LEU A 87 4.93 -12.93 -4.16
CA LEU A 87 3.66 -13.55 -3.79
C LEU A 87 3.81 -14.42 -2.53
N VAL A 88 4.86 -15.23 -2.45
CA VAL A 88 5.15 -16.04 -1.25
C VAL A 88 5.36 -15.14 -0.04
N LYS A 89 6.14 -14.06 -0.14
CA LYS A 89 6.35 -13.11 0.96
C LYS A 89 5.05 -12.43 1.40
N TYR A 90 4.17 -12.09 0.46
CA TYR A 90 2.87 -11.52 0.76
C TYR A 90 1.99 -12.51 1.56
N LEU A 91 1.96 -13.78 1.16
CA LEU A 91 1.21 -14.83 1.88
C LEU A 91 1.80 -15.11 3.26
N MET A 92 3.13 -15.16 3.36
CA MET A 92 3.83 -15.34 4.65
C MET A 92 3.57 -14.16 5.60
N MET A 93 3.62 -12.93 5.11
CA MET A 93 3.31 -11.74 5.90
C MET A 93 1.92 -11.83 6.54
N ARG A 94 0.90 -12.27 5.79
CA ARG A 94 -0.47 -12.45 6.30
C ARG A 94 -0.57 -13.57 7.33
N ARG A 95 0.21 -14.64 7.16
CA ARG A 95 0.31 -15.74 8.12
C ARG A 95 1.02 -15.34 9.41
N ASP A 96 2.17 -14.65 9.27
CA ASP A 96 3.08 -14.38 10.38
C ASP A 96 2.64 -13.17 11.23
N HIS A 97 1.83 -12.28 10.64
CA HIS A 97 1.30 -11.09 11.30
C HIS A 97 -0.23 -10.96 11.11
N PRO A 98 -1.02 -11.99 11.53
CA PRO A 98 -2.46 -12.00 11.31
C PRO A 98 -3.18 -10.81 11.97
N GLN A 99 -2.67 -10.31 13.09
CA GLN A 99 -3.22 -9.16 13.80
C GLN A 99 -3.22 -7.87 12.96
N TRP A 100 -2.40 -7.79 11.92
CA TRP A 100 -2.23 -6.62 11.06
C TRP A 100 -2.81 -6.80 9.66
N PHE A 101 -2.74 -8.04 9.11
CA PHE A 101 -2.99 -8.29 7.70
C PHE A 101 -4.13 -9.27 7.43
N THR A 102 -4.90 -9.63 8.46
CA THR A 102 -6.12 -10.44 8.31
C THR A 102 -7.34 -9.71 8.88
N GLY A 103 -8.54 -10.19 8.56
CA GLY A 103 -9.78 -9.56 9.01
C GLY A 103 -9.90 -8.11 8.54
N LEU A 104 -9.50 -7.83 7.31
CA LEU A 104 -9.58 -6.49 6.70
C LEU A 104 -11.02 -6.24 6.27
N ASP A 105 -11.84 -5.77 7.19
CA ASP A 105 -13.25 -5.46 6.97
C ASP A 105 -13.54 -4.02 7.39
N VAL A 106 -14.08 -3.23 6.47
CA VAL A 106 -14.49 -1.83 6.74
C VAL A 106 -15.61 -1.74 7.78
N ARG A 107 -16.38 -2.82 7.99
CA ARG A 107 -17.44 -2.89 9.00
C ARG A 107 -16.93 -3.19 10.42
N ASP A 108 -15.62 -3.46 10.60
CA ASP A 108 -15.03 -3.52 11.94
C ASP A 108 -15.17 -2.13 12.61
N PRO A 109 -15.84 -2.03 13.77
CA PRO A 109 -16.15 -0.73 14.37
C PRO A 109 -14.94 0.17 14.65
N HIS A 110 -13.75 -0.42 14.89
CA HIS A 110 -12.54 0.35 15.11
C HIS A 110 -11.93 0.84 13.80
N ILE A 111 -12.00 0.03 12.73
CA ILE A 111 -11.54 0.42 11.39
C ILE A 111 -12.44 1.51 10.84
N ASP A 112 -13.75 1.31 10.90
CA ASP A 112 -14.78 2.28 10.48
C ASP A 112 -14.58 3.62 11.18
N ALA A 113 -14.56 3.61 12.53
CA ALA A 113 -14.33 4.81 13.31
C ALA A 113 -12.99 5.51 13.02
N LEU A 114 -11.92 4.77 12.67
CA LEU A 114 -10.63 5.36 12.33
C LEU A 114 -10.65 5.96 10.93
N ILE A 115 -11.35 5.35 9.98
CA ILE A 115 -11.57 5.90 8.63
C ILE A 115 -12.33 7.23 8.74
N ASP A 116 -13.41 7.27 9.52
CA ASP A 116 -14.24 8.48 9.73
C ASP A 116 -13.45 9.66 10.30
N THR A 117 -12.38 9.42 11.06
CA THR A 117 -11.51 10.51 11.51
C THR A 117 -10.78 11.21 10.35
N GLY A 118 -10.62 10.56 9.20
CA GLY A 118 -9.73 11.00 8.14
C GLY A 118 -8.25 10.84 8.49
N TYR A 119 -7.92 9.87 9.35
CA TYR A 119 -6.54 9.54 9.69
C TYR A 119 -5.71 9.10 8.49
N PHE A 120 -6.29 8.26 7.63
CA PHE A 120 -5.64 7.76 6.42
C PHE A 120 -6.67 7.48 5.33
N PHE A 121 -6.55 8.16 4.21
CA PHE A 121 -7.46 7.99 3.08
C PHE A 121 -6.78 8.34 1.76
N ALA A 122 -7.39 7.94 0.64
CA ALA A 122 -6.92 8.30 -0.69
C ALA A 122 -7.60 9.57 -1.17
N LEU A 123 -6.83 10.51 -1.70
CA LEU A 123 -7.38 11.69 -2.34
C LEU A 123 -8.20 11.28 -3.57
N PRO A 124 -9.35 11.94 -3.83
CA PRO A 124 -10.22 11.61 -4.97
C PRO A 124 -9.52 11.71 -6.32
N GLU A 125 -8.70 12.75 -6.50
CA GLU A 125 -7.96 12.98 -7.73
C GLU A 125 -6.54 12.38 -7.69
N ARG A 126 -6.01 12.11 -8.87
CA ARG A 126 -4.63 11.65 -9.06
C ARG A 126 -3.67 12.83 -9.18
N ASP A 127 -2.38 12.61 -8.85
CA ASP A 127 -1.33 13.59 -9.09
C ASP A 127 -1.07 13.81 -10.60
N ASP A 128 -0.19 14.74 -10.96
CA ASP A 128 0.13 15.08 -12.36
C ASP A 128 0.83 13.91 -13.12
N SER A 129 1.35 12.93 -12.41
CA SER A 129 1.87 11.68 -12.97
C SER A 129 0.79 10.59 -13.09
N GLY A 130 -0.46 10.90 -12.70
CA GLY A 130 -1.60 9.99 -12.66
C GLY A 130 -1.55 8.96 -11.54
N ARG A 131 -0.73 9.16 -10.51
CA ARG A 131 -0.61 8.27 -9.37
C ARG A 131 -1.73 8.49 -8.36
N ARG A 132 -2.15 7.45 -7.68
CA ARG A 132 -3.07 7.58 -6.55
C ARG A 132 -2.29 8.16 -5.35
N VAL A 133 -2.89 9.14 -4.69
CA VAL A 133 -2.27 9.83 -3.56
C VAL A 133 -2.96 9.45 -2.27
N PHE A 134 -2.21 8.97 -1.28
CA PHE A 134 -2.69 8.80 0.07
C PHE A 134 -2.33 10.03 0.91
N LEU A 135 -3.27 10.48 1.73
CA LEU A 135 -3.04 11.45 2.79
C LEU A 135 -3.19 10.75 4.15
N ASN A 136 -2.15 10.86 4.96
CA ASN A 136 -2.15 10.48 6.36
C ASN A 136 -2.08 11.75 7.22
N VAL A 137 -3.01 11.91 8.13
CA VAL A 137 -3.06 13.03 9.09
C VAL A 137 -2.81 12.46 10.47
N ALA A 138 -1.55 12.38 10.87
CA ALA A 138 -1.12 11.66 12.07
C ALA A 138 -1.74 12.20 13.36
N GLY A 139 -1.99 13.52 13.46
CA GLY A 139 -2.65 14.15 14.59
C GLY A 139 -4.12 13.72 14.82
N LYS A 140 -4.76 13.07 13.85
CA LYS A 140 -6.11 12.51 13.99
C LYS A 140 -6.14 11.12 14.64
N MET A 141 -4.96 10.54 14.90
CA MET A 141 -4.84 9.29 15.64
C MET A 141 -4.95 9.53 17.14
N ASP A 142 -6.02 9.04 17.74
CA ASP A 142 -6.22 9.07 19.20
C ASP A 142 -5.65 7.77 19.81
N PRO A 143 -4.50 7.82 20.49
CA PRO A 143 -3.86 6.63 21.08
C PRO A 143 -4.62 6.05 22.27
N THR A 144 -5.63 6.74 22.81
CA THR A 144 -6.51 6.22 23.87
C THR A 144 -7.63 5.33 23.32
N ARG A 145 -7.99 5.51 22.04
CA ARG A 145 -9.07 4.77 21.36
C ARG A 145 -8.56 3.69 20.42
N PHE A 146 -7.41 3.94 19.78
CA PHE A 146 -6.90 3.08 18.74
C PHE A 146 -5.48 2.59 19.06
N ASN A 147 -5.20 1.36 18.72
CA ASN A 147 -3.88 0.73 18.84
C ASN A 147 -3.22 0.53 17.46
N THR A 148 -1.98 0.01 17.45
CA THR A 148 -1.23 -0.27 16.22
C THR A 148 -1.94 -1.22 15.26
N SER A 149 -2.68 -2.21 15.78
CA SER A 149 -3.42 -3.14 14.91
C SER A 149 -4.56 -2.44 14.19
N HIS A 150 -5.33 -1.59 14.86
CA HIS A 150 -6.38 -0.77 14.24
C HIS A 150 -5.78 0.13 13.15
N GLN A 151 -4.66 0.78 13.45
CA GLN A 151 -3.93 1.68 12.57
C GLN A 151 -3.48 0.97 11.27
N ILE A 152 -2.77 -0.16 11.42
CA ILE A 152 -2.26 -0.91 10.27
C ILE A 152 -3.41 -1.52 9.47
N ARG A 153 -4.42 -2.09 10.12
CA ARG A 153 -5.57 -2.69 9.43
C ARG A 153 -6.35 -1.65 8.63
N SER A 154 -6.61 -0.46 9.17
CA SER A 154 -7.25 0.65 8.45
C SER A 154 -6.44 1.04 7.20
N MET A 155 -5.12 1.21 7.34
CA MET A 155 -4.25 1.49 6.19
C MET A 155 -4.26 0.35 5.16
N GLN A 156 -4.26 -0.91 5.60
CA GLN A 156 -4.27 -2.07 4.70
C GLN A 156 -5.59 -2.24 3.95
N VAL A 157 -6.72 -1.92 4.57
CA VAL A 157 -8.02 -1.86 3.89
C VAL A 157 -7.96 -0.90 2.70
N GLY A 158 -7.45 0.31 2.89
CA GLY A 158 -7.27 1.28 1.82
C GLY A 158 -6.29 0.79 0.74
N CYS A 159 -5.16 0.23 1.14
CA CYS A 159 -4.16 -0.29 0.20
C CYS A 159 -4.69 -1.45 -0.66
N GLU A 160 -5.34 -2.44 -0.04
CA GLU A 160 -5.90 -3.58 -0.75
C GLU A 160 -7.04 -3.17 -1.70
N SER A 161 -7.93 -2.28 -1.26
CA SER A 161 -9.02 -1.76 -2.09
C SER A 161 -8.49 -1.03 -3.32
N LEU A 162 -7.49 -0.17 -3.16
CA LEU A 162 -6.92 0.59 -4.28
C LEU A 162 -6.05 -0.26 -5.21
N LEU A 163 -5.54 -1.41 -4.75
CA LEU A 163 -4.86 -2.37 -5.60
C LEU A 163 -5.81 -3.15 -6.53
N GLU A 164 -7.13 -3.11 -6.30
CA GLU A 164 -8.10 -3.65 -7.26
C GLU A 164 -8.19 -2.80 -8.54
N ASP A 165 -7.85 -1.52 -8.48
CA ASP A 165 -7.71 -0.67 -9.65
C ASP A 165 -6.36 -0.91 -10.33
N GLU A 166 -6.38 -1.50 -11.51
CA GLU A 166 -5.19 -1.86 -12.29
C GLU A 166 -4.35 -0.65 -12.71
N GLU A 167 -4.95 0.52 -12.88
CA GLU A 167 -4.21 1.75 -13.17
C GLU A 167 -3.28 2.10 -12.02
N ASN A 168 -3.70 1.87 -10.76
CA ASN A 168 -2.86 2.07 -9.59
C ASN A 168 -1.68 1.09 -9.57
N GLN A 169 -1.89 -0.17 -10.00
CA GLN A 169 -0.80 -1.15 -10.11
C GLN A 169 0.27 -0.71 -11.12
N VAL A 170 -0.14 -0.04 -12.21
CA VAL A 170 0.78 0.46 -13.24
C VAL A 170 1.45 1.76 -12.83
N ARG A 171 0.70 2.78 -12.42
CA ARG A 171 1.21 4.12 -12.11
C ARG A 171 1.89 4.18 -10.75
N GLY A 172 1.36 3.44 -9.76
CA GLY A 172 1.86 3.43 -8.39
C GLY A 172 1.24 4.52 -7.52
N PHE A 173 1.88 4.77 -6.38
CA PHE A 173 1.33 5.55 -5.28
C PHE A 173 2.28 6.64 -4.81
N THR A 174 1.72 7.79 -4.49
CA THR A 174 2.34 8.90 -3.78
C THR A 174 1.72 8.97 -2.38
N TYR A 175 2.52 9.33 -1.37
CA TYR A 175 2.08 9.42 0.03
C TYR A 175 2.38 10.80 0.57
N ILE A 176 1.44 11.35 1.34
CA ILE A 176 1.61 12.57 2.12
C ILE A 176 1.36 12.18 3.58
N PHE A 177 2.37 12.29 4.42
CA PHE A 177 2.29 12.12 5.86
C PHE A 177 2.39 13.48 6.53
N ASP A 178 1.27 13.96 7.08
CA ASP A 178 1.25 15.16 7.89
C ASP A 178 1.42 14.78 9.36
N GLU A 179 2.58 15.12 9.90
CA GLU A 179 2.98 14.83 11.27
C GLU A 179 2.64 15.97 12.25
N LYS A 180 1.79 16.92 11.81
CA LYS A 180 1.31 17.99 12.67
C LYS A 180 0.52 17.44 13.84
N ASP A 181 0.70 18.06 14.99
CA ASP A 181 -0.01 17.76 16.25
C ASP A 181 0.18 16.31 16.77
N VAL A 182 1.19 15.59 16.27
CA VAL A 182 1.57 14.28 16.79
C VAL A 182 2.15 14.44 18.19
N GLY A 183 1.40 13.96 19.19
CA GLY A 183 1.84 13.92 20.58
C GLY A 183 2.81 12.77 20.87
N LEU A 184 3.63 12.90 21.90
CA LEU A 184 4.56 11.83 22.33
C LEU A 184 3.84 10.53 22.71
N ALA A 185 2.57 10.58 23.05
CA ALA A 185 1.75 9.40 23.35
C ALA A 185 1.68 8.40 22.18
N ILE A 186 1.79 8.86 20.93
CA ILE A 186 1.83 7.95 19.77
C ILE A 186 3.04 7.02 19.80
N LEU A 187 4.15 7.48 20.38
CA LEU A 187 5.38 6.70 20.49
C LEU A 187 5.23 5.50 21.42
N THR A 188 4.29 5.56 22.37
CA THR A 188 4.02 4.45 23.29
C THR A 188 3.31 3.29 22.62
N LEU A 189 2.66 3.54 21.45
CA LEU A 189 1.97 2.50 20.68
C LEU A 189 2.94 1.62 19.89
N TRP A 190 4.13 2.13 19.55
CA TRP A 190 5.05 1.48 18.63
C TRP A 190 6.33 1.02 19.32
N SER A 191 6.53 -0.30 19.42
CA SER A 191 7.84 -0.80 19.77
C SER A 191 8.81 -0.66 18.58
N PRO A 192 10.13 -0.51 18.79
CA PRO A 192 11.12 -0.53 17.70
C PRO A 192 11.04 -1.80 16.83
N SER A 193 10.69 -2.93 17.45
CA SER A 193 10.48 -4.21 16.77
C SER A 193 9.30 -4.15 15.81
N ASP A 194 8.17 -3.54 16.21
CA ASP A 194 6.98 -3.45 15.37
C ASP A 194 7.20 -2.48 14.22
N VAL A 195 7.88 -1.35 14.46
CA VAL A 195 8.31 -0.44 13.39
C VAL A 195 9.14 -1.18 12.34
N ALA A 196 10.14 -1.96 12.76
CA ALA A 196 10.98 -2.72 11.85
C ALA A 196 10.20 -3.77 11.05
N LYS A 197 9.26 -4.49 11.70
CA LYS A 197 8.39 -5.48 11.03
C LYS A 197 7.50 -4.81 9.98
N VAL A 198 6.80 -3.74 10.35
CA VAL A 198 5.89 -3.03 9.43
C VAL A 198 6.63 -2.48 8.23
N PHE A 199 7.76 -1.81 8.43
CA PHE A 199 8.57 -1.29 7.32
C PHE A 199 9.07 -2.41 6.40
N SER A 200 9.53 -3.53 6.98
CA SER A 200 9.92 -4.71 6.20
C SER A 200 8.74 -5.28 5.40
N CYS A 201 7.55 -5.36 5.99
CA CYS A 201 6.34 -5.82 5.31
C CYS A 201 5.96 -4.88 4.16
N CYS A 202 5.90 -3.58 4.41
CA CYS A 202 5.52 -2.57 3.41
C CYS A 202 6.46 -2.58 2.20
N GLU A 203 7.77 -2.67 2.44
CA GLU A 203 8.75 -2.62 1.35
C GLU A 203 8.90 -3.96 0.60
N LYS A 204 8.88 -5.08 1.34
CA LYS A 204 9.32 -6.39 0.81
C LYS A 204 8.19 -7.35 0.49
N SER A 205 6.98 -7.11 1.00
CA SER A 205 5.87 -8.08 0.91
C SER A 205 4.62 -7.53 0.25
N ILE A 206 4.32 -6.23 0.40
CA ILE A 206 3.14 -5.62 -0.22
C ILE A 206 3.44 -5.29 -1.69
N PRO A 207 2.58 -5.70 -2.65
CA PRO A 207 2.84 -5.50 -4.08
C PRO A 207 2.46 -4.08 -4.55
N MET A 208 2.90 -3.05 -3.82
CA MET A 208 2.64 -1.64 -4.13
C MET A 208 3.89 -0.95 -4.68
N ARG A 209 3.69 -0.18 -5.74
CA ARG A 209 4.75 0.62 -6.36
C ARG A 209 4.80 1.99 -5.70
N HIS A 210 5.51 2.09 -4.58
CA HIS A 210 5.75 3.37 -3.91
C HIS A 210 6.57 4.29 -4.82
N LYS A 211 6.14 5.52 -5.06
CA LYS A 211 6.77 6.47 -5.99
C LYS A 211 7.36 7.66 -5.29
N GLU A 212 6.58 8.37 -4.52
CA GLU A 212 6.99 9.54 -3.75
C GLU A 212 6.40 9.47 -2.35
N ILE A 213 7.16 9.96 -1.37
CA ILE A 213 6.76 9.97 0.05
C ILE A 213 7.08 11.36 0.58
N HIS A 214 6.06 12.17 0.77
CA HIS A 214 6.16 13.50 1.33
C HIS A 214 5.86 13.44 2.83
N ILE A 215 6.76 13.98 3.64
CA ILE A 215 6.54 14.21 5.07
C ILE A 215 6.44 15.71 5.29
N VAL A 216 5.39 16.15 5.94
CA VAL A 216 5.18 17.57 6.24
C VAL A 216 4.96 17.77 7.73
N ASN A 217 5.38 18.92 8.26
CA ASN A 217 5.20 19.33 9.66
C ASN A 217 5.82 18.36 10.68
N LEU A 218 6.91 17.66 10.33
CA LEU A 218 7.55 16.72 11.24
C LEU A 218 8.06 17.46 12.50
N PRO A 219 7.55 17.14 13.71
CA PRO A 219 8.02 17.78 14.94
C PRO A 219 9.50 17.51 15.19
N THR A 220 10.24 18.52 15.67
CA THR A 220 11.68 18.39 15.95
C THR A 220 11.98 17.23 16.90
N ALA A 221 11.12 16.99 17.88
CA ALA A 221 11.27 15.88 18.83
C ALA A 221 11.23 14.50 18.16
N LEU A 222 10.61 14.36 16.97
CA LEU A 222 10.49 13.11 16.25
C LEU A 222 11.59 12.90 15.20
N HIS A 223 12.42 13.89 14.92
CA HIS A 223 13.46 13.79 13.89
C HIS A 223 14.42 12.62 14.11
N ALA A 224 14.89 12.41 15.34
CA ALA A 224 15.82 11.29 15.64
C ALA A 224 15.15 9.92 15.40
N ILE A 225 13.88 9.78 15.76
CA ILE A 225 13.11 8.56 15.55
C ILE A 225 12.87 8.33 14.06
N PHE A 226 12.53 9.38 13.32
CA PHE A 226 12.36 9.31 11.88
C PHE A 226 13.64 8.90 11.16
N GLU A 227 14.79 9.50 11.51
CA GLU A 227 16.09 9.13 10.94
C GLU A 227 16.45 7.68 11.27
N PHE A 228 16.20 7.22 12.51
CA PHE A 228 16.36 5.80 12.85
C PHE A 228 15.45 4.91 11.97
N ALA A 229 14.16 5.24 11.85
CA ALA A 229 13.22 4.48 11.05
C ALA A 229 13.66 4.39 9.58
N LYS A 230 14.22 5.47 9.02
CA LYS A 230 14.79 5.47 7.67
C LYS A 230 15.93 4.46 7.51
N THR A 231 16.73 4.20 8.54
CA THR A 231 17.82 3.21 8.43
C THR A 231 17.33 1.81 8.12
N LEU A 232 16.08 1.49 8.46
CA LEU A 232 15.44 0.20 8.24
C LEU A 232 15.01 -0.03 6.78
N LEU A 233 15.02 1.02 5.96
CA LEU A 233 14.55 1.01 4.57
C LEU A 233 15.73 0.85 3.60
N SER A 234 15.44 0.32 2.40
CA SER A 234 16.42 0.31 1.31
C SER A 234 16.71 1.72 0.80
N ASP A 235 17.88 1.91 0.19
CA ASP A 235 18.26 3.21 -0.41
C ASP A 235 17.27 3.63 -1.50
N LYS A 236 16.70 2.66 -2.21
CA LYS A 236 15.66 2.92 -3.20
C LYS A 236 14.42 3.61 -2.60
N ILE A 237 14.00 3.22 -1.41
CA ILE A 237 12.87 3.85 -0.71
C ILE A 237 13.31 5.15 -0.05
N LYS A 238 14.49 5.20 0.58
CA LYS A 238 15.05 6.42 1.18
C LYS A 238 15.09 7.59 0.19
N ASN A 239 15.50 7.33 -1.05
CA ASN A 239 15.58 8.36 -2.10
C ASN A 239 14.22 8.88 -2.59
N ARG A 240 13.11 8.35 -2.09
CA ARG A 240 11.74 8.81 -2.40
C ARG A 240 11.15 9.74 -1.37
N PHE A 241 11.82 9.87 -0.21
CA PHE A 241 11.38 10.78 0.84
C PHE A 241 11.71 12.23 0.48
N GLN A 242 10.71 13.08 0.66
CA GLN A 242 10.82 14.53 0.58
C GLN A 242 10.24 15.11 1.87
N ILE A 243 11.08 15.83 2.63
CA ILE A 243 10.66 16.42 3.91
C ILE A 243 10.36 17.90 3.67
N HIS A 244 9.18 18.32 4.06
CA HIS A 244 8.70 19.69 3.95
C HIS A 244 8.50 20.26 5.35
N SER A 245 9.06 21.46 5.60
CA SER A 245 8.90 22.11 6.91
C SER A 245 7.46 22.57 7.18
N ASP A 246 6.69 22.78 6.10
CA ASP A 246 5.34 23.33 6.16
C ASP A 246 4.55 23.02 4.88
N GLU A 247 3.24 23.29 4.89
CA GLU A 247 2.33 23.05 3.77
C GLU A 247 2.67 23.92 2.54
N ALA A 248 3.28 25.12 2.72
CA ALA A 248 3.66 25.96 1.60
C ALA A 248 4.78 25.32 0.76
N LYS A 249 5.68 24.57 1.41
CA LYS A 249 6.70 23.78 0.71
C LYS A 249 6.12 22.53 0.09
N LEU A 250 5.18 21.84 0.75
CA LEU A 250 4.47 20.70 0.18
C LEU A 250 3.78 21.08 -1.15
N ARG A 251 3.09 22.23 -1.19
CA ARG A 251 2.40 22.73 -2.40
C ARG A 251 3.31 23.02 -3.60
N LYS A 252 4.63 23.05 -3.41
CA LYS A 252 5.59 23.15 -4.54
C LYS A 252 5.87 21.80 -5.21
N SER A 253 5.59 20.70 -4.50
CA SER A 253 5.86 19.33 -4.96
C SER A 253 4.60 18.56 -5.29
N VAL A 254 3.47 18.92 -4.68
CA VAL A 254 2.17 18.25 -4.88
C VAL A 254 1.17 19.27 -5.46
N PRO A 255 0.42 18.91 -6.52
CA PRO A 255 -0.55 19.81 -7.13
C PRO A 255 -1.63 20.24 -6.13
N VAL A 256 -1.81 21.55 -5.98
CA VAL A 256 -2.77 22.13 -5.02
C VAL A 256 -4.21 21.69 -5.30
N ARG A 257 -4.57 21.47 -6.58
CA ARG A 257 -5.93 21.05 -6.98
C ARG A 257 -6.39 19.74 -6.32
N ILE A 258 -5.47 18.82 -6.03
CA ILE A 258 -5.81 17.52 -5.41
C ILE A 258 -5.83 17.56 -3.89
N LEU A 259 -5.29 18.63 -3.29
CA LEU A 259 -5.18 18.76 -1.84
C LEU A 259 -6.50 19.21 -1.23
N PRO A 260 -6.81 18.79 0.01
CA PRO A 260 -7.91 19.35 0.77
C PRO A 260 -7.75 20.85 1.03
N LYS A 261 -8.87 21.54 1.32
CA LYS A 261 -8.89 22.97 1.63
C LYS A 261 -7.94 23.33 2.79
N GLU A 262 -7.79 22.44 3.76
CA GLU A 262 -6.88 22.57 4.89
C GLU A 262 -5.40 22.67 4.47
N TYR A 263 -5.09 22.17 3.29
CA TYR A 263 -3.75 22.21 2.67
C TYR A 263 -3.68 23.20 1.48
N GLY A 264 -4.70 24.05 1.32
CA GLY A 264 -4.75 25.08 0.29
C GLY A 264 -5.49 24.70 -0.99
N GLY A 265 -6.13 23.56 -1.04
CA GLY A 265 -7.05 23.15 -2.11
C GLY A 265 -8.42 23.82 -1.99
N THR A 266 -9.42 23.31 -2.68
CA THR A 266 -10.77 23.89 -2.74
C THR A 266 -11.83 23.11 -2.02
N ILE A 267 -11.68 21.80 -1.89
CA ILE A 267 -12.65 20.88 -1.30
C ILE A 267 -12.27 20.60 0.17
N PRO A 268 -13.19 20.78 1.14
CA PRO A 268 -12.92 20.41 2.53
C PRO A 268 -12.54 18.93 2.68
N MET A 269 -11.62 18.62 3.59
CA MET A 269 -11.18 17.23 3.83
C MET A 269 -12.37 16.31 4.16
N ALA A 270 -13.33 16.78 4.92
CA ALA A 270 -14.52 16.01 5.30
C ALA A 270 -15.40 15.59 4.10
N GLU A 271 -15.29 16.26 2.97
CA GLU A 271 -15.99 15.90 1.73
C GLU A 271 -15.17 14.93 0.84
N MET A 272 -13.91 14.66 1.21
CA MET A 272 -13.01 13.76 0.49
C MET A 272 -12.94 12.36 1.12
N ILE A 273 -13.35 12.23 2.39
CA ILE A 273 -13.39 10.98 3.15
C ILE A 273 -14.71 10.26 2.87
#